data_128693008a9e18438c9a54f375041891
#
_entry.id   128693008a9e18438c9a54f375041891
#
_cell.length_a   1.000
_cell.length_b   1.000
_cell.length_c   1.000
_cell.angle_alpha   90.00
_cell.angle_beta   90.00
_cell.angle_gamma   90.00
#
_symmetry.space_group_name_H-M   'P 1'
#
loop_
_entity.id
_entity.type
_entity.pdbx_description
1 polymer ?
#
loop_
_entity_poly.entity_id
_entity_poly.type
_entity_poly.pdbx_seq_one_letter_code
_entity_poly.pdbx_strand_id
1 'polypeptide(L)'
;MKRVAILGGGPAGAFAAEQLASAGLDVLVFDEKLAWEKPCGGGLTYKAYSQYPFLIENSTPKRLITETILAAPHGGEVSLKLDDPLLIYSRLDLNRMLLERAERAGAQIEKARVLGMSRYGRGWQLRTSSGMAHADFCIVATGARNALPEVGTELTPEDTMPALGYYVPGDQTHIDIQFLPRLEGYIWVFPRCGHLSV
;
A
#
# COMPACT_ATOMS: atom_id res chain seq x y z
N MET A 1 26.15 12.82 -6.63
CA MET A 1 24.74 12.86 -6.18
C MET A 1 24.56 11.75 -5.16
N LYS A 2 23.78 11.95 -4.10
CA LYS A 2 23.55 10.91 -3.09
C LYS A 2 22.52 9.93 -3.61
N ARG A 3 22.82 8.64 -3.48
CA ARG A 3 21.90 7.55 -3.87
C ARG A 3 21.09 7.07 -2.69
N VAL A 4 19.77 6.96 -2.87
CA VAL A 4 18.84 6.41 -1.88
C VAL A 4 18.22 5.15 -2.47
N ALA A 5 18.38 4.01 -1.78
CA ALA A 5 17.67 2.79 -2.10
C ALA A 5 16.40 2.69 -1.25
N ILE A 6 15.26 2.39 -1.90
CA ILE A 6 13.98 2.18 -1.25
C ILE A 6 13.58 0.72 -1.42
N LEU A 7 13.40 0.03 -0.31
CA LEU A 7 13.09 -1.40 -0.26
C LEU A 7 11.59 -1.57 -0.06
N GLY A 8 10.88 -1.85 -1.15
CA GLY A 8 9.44 -1.96 -1.22
C GLY A 8 8.79 -0.83 -2.02
N GLY A 9 8.11 -1.18 -3.11
CA GLY A 9 7.39 -0.28 -4.02
C GLY A 9 5.90 -0.12 -3.68
N GLY A 10 5.49 -0.41 -2.45
CA GLY A 10 4.15 -0.12 -1.96
C GLY A 10 3.88 1.39 -1.85
N PRO A 11 2.69 1.81 -1.37
CA PRO A 11 2.33 3.23 -1.33
C PRO A 11 3.35 4.11 -0.62
N ALA A 12 3.90 3.65 0.50
CA ALA A 12 4.91 4.42 1.25
C ALA A 12 6.22 4.57 0.48
N GLY A 13 6.73 3.47 -0.11
CA GLY A 13 7.99 3.50 -0.85
C GLY A 13 7.87 4.25 -2.17
N ALA A 14 6.79 4.06 -2.93
CA ALA A 14 6.55 4.78 -4.18
C ALA A 14 6.40 6.29 -3.95
N PHE A 15 5.67 6.69 -2.91
CA PHE A 15 5.52 8.10 -2.56
C PHE A 15 6.85 8.72 -2.09
N ALA A 16 7.61 8.01 -1.24
CA ALA A 16 8.95 8.46 -0.83
C ALA A 16 9.89 8.61 -2.04
N ALA A 17 9.82 7.68 -3.00
CA ALA A 17 10.61 7.72 -4.23
C ALA A 17 10.30 8.98 -5.06
N GLU A 18 9.01 9.29 -5.25
CA GLU A 18 8.59 10.51 -5.94
C GLU A 18 9.15 11.76 -5.28
N GLN A 19 9.00 11.88 -3.96
CA GLN A 19 9.45 13.07 -3.22
C GLN A 19 10.96 13.24 -3.29
N LEU A 20 11.74 12.18 -3.11
CA LEU A 20 13.20 12.22 -3.11
C LEU A 20 13.75 12.46 -4.51
N ALA A 21 13.20 11.83 -5.54
CA ALA A 21 13.59 12.06 -6.92
C ALA A 21 13.26 13.49 -7.36
N SER A 22 12.09 14.02 -7.00
CA SER A 22 11.72 15.42 -7.23
C SER A 22 12.67 16.42 -6.53
N ALA A 23 13.27 16.02 -5.41
CA ALA A 23 14.28 16.79 -4.72
C ALA A 23 15.70 16.65 -5.32
N GLY A 24 15.84 15.94 -6.44
CA GLY A 24 17.12 15.79 -7.16
C GLY A 24 18.04 14.72 -6.61
N LEU A 25 17.56 13.77 -5.84
CA LEU A 25 18.35 12.62 -5.39
C LEU A 25 18.33 11.50 -6.43
N ASP A 26 19.38 10.68 -6.46
CA ASP A 26 19.43 9.45 -7.24
C ASP A 26 18.66 8.36 -6.47
N VAL A 27 17.48 8.00 -6.93
CA VAL A 27 16.56 7.10 -6.22
C VAL A 27 16.40 5.78 -6.97
N LEU A 28 16.60 4.67 -6.24
CA LEU A 28 16.42 3.31 -6.74
C LEU A 28 15.44 2.56 -5.86
N VAL A 29 14.32 2.12 -6.43
CA VAL A 29 13.28 1.35 -5.75
C VAL A 29 13.40 -0.12 -6.11
N PHE A 30 13.41 -0.99 -5.10
CA PHE A 30 13.36 -2.45 -5.28
C PHE A 30 12.03 -3.00 -4.78
N ASP A 31 11.30 -3.72 -5.63
CA ASP A 31 10.11 -4.46 -5.25
C ASP A 31 9.94 -5.71 -6.13
N GLU A 32 9.65 -6.86 -5.54
CA GLU A 32 9.51 -8.12 -6.28
C GLU A 32 8.22 -8.22 -7.11
N LYS A 33 7.15 -7.52 -6.70
CA LYS A 33 5.82 -7.61 -7.31
C LYS A 33 5.43 -6.35 -8.05
N LEU A 34 5.94 -5.20 -7.63
CA LEU A 34 5.52 -3.87 -8.07
C LEU A 34 4.01 -3.65 -7.84
N ALA A 35 3.30 -3.15 -8.87
CA ALA A 35 1.86 -3.02 -8.78
C ALA A 35 1.17 -4.37 -8.90
N TRP A 36 0.42 -4.76 -7.88
CA TRP A 36 -0.38 -5.98 -7.85
C TRP A 36 -1.62 -5.80 -6.98
N GLU A 37 -2.62 -6.64 -7.20
CA GLU A 37 -3.86 -6.60 -6.42
C GLU A 37 -3.65 -7.26 -5.05
N LYS A 38 -3.26 -6.44 -4.08
CA LYS A 38 -3.06 -6.89 -2.71
C LYS A 38 -4.39 -6.98 -1.98
N PRO A 39 -4.67 -8.04 -1.21
CA PRO A 39 -5.83 -8.11 -0.32
C PRO A 39 -5.88 -6.90 0.63
N CYS A 40 -6.89 -6.06 0.47
CA CYS A 40 -7.06 -4.81 1.21
C CYS A 40 -8.40 -4.17 0.78
N GLY A 41 -9.12 -3.50 1.62
CA GLY A 41 -10.31 -2.72 1.22
C GLY A 41 -10.02 -1.62 0.20
N GLY A 42 -8.81 -1.07 0.21
CA GLY A 42 -8.38 -0.02 -0.73
C GLY A 42 -8.89 1.38 -0.38
N GLY A 43 -9.46 1.55 0.81
CA GLY A 43 -10.03 2.80 1.27
C GLY A 43 -9.00 3.83 1.73
N LEU A 44 -9.18 5.07 1.30
CA LEU A 44 -8.44 6.25 1.75
C LEU A 44 -9.44 7.24 2.36
N THR A 45 -9.11 7.75 3.54
CA THR A 45 -9.94 8.73 4.23
C THR A 45 -9.84 10.11 3.58
N TYR A 46 -10.82 10.97 3.83
CA TYR A 46 -10.81 12.38 3.44
C TYR A 46 -9.51 13.09 3.84
N LYS A 47 -9.03 12.85 5.05
CA LYS A 47 -7.75 13.41 5.52
C LYS A 47 -6.58 13.10 4.59
N ALA A 48 -6.55 11.90 4.00
CA ALA A 48 -5.46 11.52 3.10
C ALA A 48 -5.54 12.28 1.77
N TYR A 49 -6.70 12.29 1.10
CA TYR A 49 -6.79 12.93 -0.21
C TYR A 49 -7.00 14.46 -0.15
N SER A 50 -7.44 15.03 0.98
CA SER A 50 -7.40 16.47 1.19
C SER A 50 -5.97 16.99 1.41
N GLN A 51 -5.13 16.19 2.08
CA GLN A 51 -3.70 16.52 2.24
C GLN A 51 -2.90 16.29 0.95
N TYR A 52 -3.31 15.30 0.16
CA TYR A 52 -2.66 14.90 -1.08
C TYR A 52 -3.66 14.87 -2.25
N PRO A 53 -4.03 16.04 -2.82
CA PRO A 53 -5.10 16.16 -3.82
C PRO A 53 -4.88 15.27 -5.06
N PHE A 54 -3.64 14.96 -5.42
CA PHE A 54 -3.35 14.06 -6.52
C PHE A 54 -4.00 12.67 -6.36
N LEU A 55 -4.36 12.27 -5.13
CA LEU A 55 -5.06 11.00 -4.88
C LEU A 55 -6.49 11.00 -5.41
N ILE A 56 -7.14 12.14 -5.54
CA ILE A 56 -8.49 12.25 -6.08
C ILE A 56 -8.50 12.90 -7.47
N GLU A 57 -7.60 13.84 -7.74
CA GLU A 57 -7.51 14.62 -8.97
C GLU A 57 -6.74 13.91 -10.09
N ASN A 58 -7.04 12.63 -10.33
CA ASN A 58 -6.39 11.83 -11.37
C ASN A 58 -7.43 10.98 -12.12
N SER A 59 -7.05 10.43 -13.27
CA SER A 59 -7.91 9.61 -14.13
C SER A 59 -7.95 8.12 -13.76
N THR A 60 -7.17 7.68 -12.77
CA THR A 60 -7.15 6.28 -12.33
C THR A 60 -8.53 5.86 -11.80
N PRO A 61 -9.07 4.70 -12.20
CA PRO A 61 -10.36 4.23 -11.74
C PRO A 61 -10.45 4.17 -10.22
N LYS A 62 -11.49 4.79 -9.66
CA LYS A 62 -11.75 4.89 -8.23
C LYS A 62 -13.22 5.11 -7.94
N ARG A 63 -13.62 4.89 -6.69
CA ARG A 63 -14.99 5.14 -6.22
C ARG A 63 -14.98 6.07 -5.02
N LEU A 64 -16.03 6.85 -4.89
CA LEU A 64 -16.34 7.66 -3.70
C LEU A 64 -17.56 7.03 -3.02
N ILE A 65 -17.37 6.61 -1.78
CA ILE A 65 -18.39 5.92 -0.99
C ILE A 65 -18.76 6.77 0.23
N THR A 66 -20.05 7.06 0.36
CA THR A 66 -20.60 7.91 1.42
C THR A 66 -21.38 7.14 2.48
N GLU A 67 -21.48 5.81 2.34
CA GLU A 67 -22.25 4.98 3.24
C GLU A 67 -21.49 3.73 3.65
N THR A 68 -21.55 3.38 4.93
CA THR A 68 -21.04 2.13 5.48
C THR A 68 -22.12 1.48 6.30
N ILE A 69 -22.42 0.22 6.04
CA ILE A 69 -23.34 -0.59 6.83
C ILE A 69 -22.54 -1.42 7.83
N LEU A 70 -22.86 -1.28 9.10
CA LEU A 70 -22.29 -2.09 10.17
C LEU A 70 -23.32 -3.11 10.64
N ALA A 71 -23.03 -4.38 10.54
CA ALA A 71 -23.88 -5.46 11.00
C ALA A 71 -23.35 -6.10 12.28
N ALA A 72 -24.23 -6.26 13.27
CA ALA A 72 -23.89 -6.85 14.57
C ALA A 72 -23.88 -8.40 14.51
N PRO A 73 -23.16 -9.09 15.43
CA PRO A 73 -23.04 -10.56 15.44
C PRO A 73 -24.36 -11.31 15.65
N HIS A 74 -25.32 -10.68 16.33
CA HIS A 74 -26.60 -11.30 16.72
C HIS A 74 -27.82 -10.67 16.02
N GLY A 75 -27.58 -10.02 14.90
CA GLY A 75 -28.60 -9.30 14.15
C GLY A 75 -28.65 -7.81 14.50
N GLY A 76 -29.31 -7.07 13.64
CA GLY A 76 -29.30 -5.61 13.65
C GLY A 76 -28.15 -5.03 12.85
N GLU A 77 -28.43 -3.98 12.14
CA GLU A 77 -27.47 -3.24 11.35
C GLU A 77 -27.71 -1.73 11.50
N VAL A 78 -26.64 -0.97 11.29
CA VAL A 78 -26.68 0.49 11.32
C VAL A 78 -26.03 1.01 10.05
N SER A 79 -26.74 1.86 9.33
CA SER A 79 -26.16 2.62 8.23
C SER A 79 -25.52 3.88 8.79
N LEU A 80 -24.23 4.05 8.50
CA LEU A 80 -23.47 5.24 8.78
C LEU A 80 -23.28 6.03 7.48
N LYS A 81 -23.84 7.21 7.42
CA LYS A 81 -23.56 8.18 6.37
C LYS A 81 -22.32 8.98 6.73
N LEU A 82 -21.43 9.08 5.76
CA LEU A 82 -20.16 9.80 5.91
C LEU A 82 -20.33 11.19 5.31
N ASP A 83 -20.03 12.23 6.08
CA ASP A 83 -20.00 13.62 5.59
C ASP A 83 -18.95 13.78 4.50
N ASP A 84 -17.80 13.16 4.71
CA ASP A 84 -16.72 13.11 3.73
C ASP A 84 -16.60 11.68 3.14
N PRO A 85 -16.68 11.52 1.82
CA PRO A 85 -16.58 10.20 1.19
C PRO A 85 -15.27 9.47 1.47
N LEU A 86 -15.32 8.15 1.58
CA LEU A 86 -14.14 7.30 1.44
C LEU A 86 -13.79 7.14 -0.04
N LEU A 87 -12.53 7.34 -0.35
CA LEU A 87 -11.99 7.13 -1.69
C LEU A 87 -11.46 5.70 -1.80
N ILE A 88 -12.07 4.89 -2.69
CA ILE A 88 -11.73 3.47 -2.83
C ILE A 88 -11.00 3.22 -4.14
N TYR A 89 -9.83 2.58 -4.02
CA TYR A 89 -9.01 2.14 -5.15
C TYR A 89 -8.85 0.62 -5.19
N SER A 90 -8.69 0.07 -6.38
CA SER A 90 -7.93 -1.17 -6.55
C SER A 90 -6.49 -0.94 -6.09
N ARG A 91 -5.90 -1.88 -5.36
CA ARG A 91 -4.51 -1.76 -4.93
C ARG A 91 -3.54 -1.87 -6.10
N LEU A 92 -3.90 -2.60 -7.13
CA LEU A 92 -3.15 -2.64 -8.39
C LEU A 92 -3.09 -1.25 -9.02
N ASP A 93 -4.24 -0.57 -9.16
CA ASP A 93 -4.32 0.72 -9.82
C ASP A 93 -3.67 1.83 -8.99
N LEU A 94 -3.92 1.86 -7.68
CA LEU A 94 -3.27 2.80 -6.77
C LEU A 94 -1.74 2.66 -6.80
N ASN A 95 -1.23 1.43 -6.65
CA ASN A 95 0.21 1.20 -6.65
C ASN A 95 0.85 1.53 -8.01
N ARG A 96 0.18 1.18 -9.11
CA ARG A 96 0.64 1.54 -10.47
C ARG A 96 0.77 3.06 -10.61
N MET A 97 -0.27 3.79 -10.28
CA MET A 97 -0.29 5.25 -10.34
C MET A 97 0.84 5.88 -9.52
N LEU A 98 1.09 5.39 -8.29
CA LEU A 98 2.15 5.91 -7.44
C LEU A 98 3.55 5.59 -7.97
N LEU A 99 3.77 4.40 -8.51
CA LEU A 99 5.05 4.02 -9.13
C LEU A 99 5.32 4.83 -10.39
N GLU A 100 4.33 5.02 -11.26
CA GLU A 100 4.44 5.86 -12.46
C GLU A 100 4.76 7.33 -12.12
N ARG A 101 4.24 7.84 -10.99
CA ARG A 101 4.60 9.16 -10.49
C ARG A 101 6.06 9.22 -10.06
N ALA A 102 6.54 8.21 -9.35
CA ALA A 102 7.94 8.10 -8.94
C ALA A 102 8.88 8.03 -10.17
N GLU A 103 8.55 7.23 -11.17
CA GLU A 103 9.32 7.14 -12.42
C GLU A 103 9.36 8.48 -13.17
N ARG A 104 8.22 9.16 -13.29
CA ARG A 104 8.15 10.51 -13.90
C ARG A 104 8.97 11.55 -13.15
N ALA A 105 9.12 11.40 -11.84
CA ALA A 105 9.98 12.24 -11.03
C ALA A 105 11.48 11.91 -11.17
N GLY A 106 11.83 10.81 -11.85
CA GLY A 106 13.20 10.38 -12.11
C GLY A 106 13.69 9.21 -11.25
N ALA A 107 12.83 8.58 -10.44
CA ALA A 107 13.21 7.38 -9.72
C ALA A 107 13.36 6.18 -10.68
N GLN A 108 14.37 5.36 -10.45
CA GLN A 108 14.56 4.08 -11.13
C GLN A 108 13.83 3.00 -10.33
N ILE A 109 13.01 2.19 -11.01
CA ILE A 109 12.26 1.11 -10.39
C ILE A 109 12.77 -0.22 -10.90
N GLU A 110 13.21 -1.08 -9.99
CA GLU A 110 13.74 -2.40 -10.31
C GLU A 110 12.83 -3.49 -9.72
N LYS A 111 12.36 -4.39 -10.60
CA LYS A 111 11.60 -5.57 -10.18
C LYS A 111 12.56 -6.61 -9.62
N ALA A 112 12.93 -6.45 -8.36
CA ALA A 112 13.83 -7.35 -7.66
C ALA A 112 13.50 -7.40 -6.16
N ARG A 113 13.75 -8.55 -5.55
CA ARG A 113 13.66 -8.73 -4.11
C ARG A 113 14.99 -8.41 -3.46
N VAL A 114 15.01 -7.58 -2.43
CA VAL A 114 16.18 -7.42 -1.57
C VAL A 114 16.26 -8.59 -0.61
N LEU A 115 17.36 -9.32 -0.65
CA LEU A 115 17.62 -10.54 0.11
C LEU A 115 18.48 -10.30 1.35
N GLY A 116 19.13 -9.15 1.42
CA GLY A 116 19.94 -8.75 2.55
C GLY A 116 20.60 -7.41 2.31
N MET A 117 21.04 -6.78 3.37
CA MET A 117 21.77 -5.54 3.34
C MET A 117 22.86 -5.52 4.42
N SER A 118 23.97 -4.88 4.12
CA SER A 118 25.10 -4.75 5.03
C SER A 118 25.77 -3.37 4.89
N ARG A 119 26.49 -2.96 5.89
CA ARG A 119 27.30 -1.74 5.81
C ARG A 119 28.43 -1.91 4.80
N TYR A 120 28.62 -0.90 3.97
CA TYR A 120 29.71 -0.83 3.01
C TYR A 120 30.29 0.59 2.96
N GLY A 121 31.43 0.77 3.55
CA GLY A 121 31.99 2.11 3.75
C GLY A 121 31.05 3.01 4.55
N ARG A 122 30.70 4.16 3.99
CA ARG A 122 29.76 5.11 4.60
C ARG A 122 28.29 4.86 4.19
N GLY A 123 28.05 3.86 3.33
CA GLY A 123 26.73 3.53 2.79
C GLY A 123 26.33 2.10 3.07
N TRP A 124 25.60 1.54 2.12
CA TRP A 124 24.98 0.23 2.17
C TRP A 124 25.24 -0.55 0.90
N GLN A 125 25.50 -1.82 1.06
CA GLN A 125 25.47 -2.81 -0.01
C GLN A 125 24.22 -3.65 0.13
N LEU A 126 23.48 -3.81 -0.97
CA LEU A 126 22.25 -4.58 -1.05
C LEU A 126 22.48 -5.80 -1.93
N ARG A 127 22.12 -6.96 -1.41
CA ARG A 127 22.06 -8.19 -2.20
C ARG A 127 20.63 -8.38 -2.64
N THR A 128 20.40 -8.35 -3.95
CA THR A 128 19.08 -8.51 -4.56
C THR A 128 18.98 -9.78 -5.38
N SER A 129 17.77 -10.13 -5.81
CA SER A 129 17.55 -11.26 -6.73
C SER A 129 18.11 -11.02 -8.14
N SER A 130 18.45 -9.78 -8.49
CA SER A 130 19.03 -9.40 -9.78
C SER A 130 20.54 -9.10 -9.71
N GLY A 131 21.12 -9.06 -8.50
CA GLY A 131 22.55 -8.76 -8.33
C GLY A 131 22.85 -7.92 -7.09
N MET A 132 23.95 -7.19 -7.14
CA MET A 132 24.39 -6.32 -6.04
C MET A 132 24.14 -4.86 -6.39
N ALA A 133 23.66 -4.10 -5.43
CA ALA A 133 23.46 -2.67 -5.54
C ALA A 133 24.12 -1.93 -4.36
N HIS A 134 24.42 -0.65 -4.53
CA HIS A 134 25.00 0.21 -3.49
C HIS A 134 24.18 1.49 -3.36
N ALA A 135 24.04 1.98 -2.14
CA ALA A 135 23.38 3.24 -1.84
C ALA A 135 24.03 3.94 -0.64
N ASP A 136 23.95 5.28 -0.61
CA ASP A 136 24.37 6.05 0.56
C ASP A 136 23.38 5.88 1.72
N PHE A 137 22.08 5.79 1.39
CA PHE A 137 20.98 5.65 2.35
C PHE A 137 20.00 4.56 1.91
N CYS A 138 19.34 3.95 2.87
CA CYS A 138 18.27 3.00 2.62
C CYS A 138 16.99 3.38 3.37
N ILE A 139 15.84 3.27 2.70
CA ILE A 139 14.51 3.38 3.30
C ILE A 139 13.87 2.01 3.25
N VAL A 140 13.53 1.46 4.41
CA VAL A 140 12.80 0.18 4.51
C VAL A 140 11.31 0.47 4.50
N ALA A 141 10.66 0.14 3.38
CA ALA A 141 9.23 0.33 3.12
C ALA A 141 8.54 -0.98 2.76
N THR A 142 9.02 -2.10 3.30
CA THR A 142 8.59 -3.47 2.99
C THR A 142 7.19 -3.81 3.51
N GLY A 143 6.62 -2.96 4.37
CA GLY A 143 5.33 -3.21 5.03
C GLY A 143 5.42 -4.24 6.15
N ALA A 144 4.29 -4.84 6.50
CA ALA A 144 4.19 -5.77 7.63
C ALA A 144 5.03 -7.06 7.47
N ARG A 145 5.36 -7.46 6.26
CA ARG A 145 6.22 -8.63 5.98
C ARG A 145 7.64 -8.19 5.66
N ASN A 146 8.36 -7.77 6.68
CA ASN A 146 9.78 -7.49 6.55
C ASN A 146 10.58 -8.79 6.73
N ALA A 147 11.26 -9.23 5.68
CA ALA A 147 12.09 -10.43 5.70
C ALA A 147 13.60 -10.11 5.82
N LEU A 148 13.95 -8.85 6.09
CA LEU A 148 15.34 -8.44 6.27
C LEU A 148 15.73 -8.63 7.74
N PRO A 149 16.68 -9.50 8.06
CA PRO A 149 17.11 -9.72 9.43
C PRO A 149 17.76 -8.43 9.99
N GLU A 150 17.48 -8.15 11.26
CA GLU A 150 18.06 -7.03 12.01
C GLU A 150 17.79 -5.63 11.42
N VAL A 151 16.80 -5.50 10.54
CA VAL A 151 16.47 -4.24 9.87
C VAL A 151 14.96 -3.95 9.94
N GLY A 152 14.62 -2.78 10.47
CA GLY A 152 13.24 -2.36 10.64
C GLY A 152 12.57 -2.96 11.88
N THR A 153 11.26 -2.87 11.96
CA THR A 153 10.49 -3.44 13.06
C THR A 153 10.28 -4.94 12.83
N GLU A 154 10.65 -5.74 13.79
CA GLU A 154 10.33 -7.16 13.85
C GLU A 154 8.97 -7.33 14.52
N LEU A 155 7.99 -7.83 13.74
CA LEU A 155 6.64 -8.08 14.26
C LEU A 155 6.54 -9.52 14.74
N THR A 156 6.04 -9.70 15.95
CA THR A 156 5.73 -11.02 16.52
C THR A 156 4.34 -11.49 16.05
N PRO A 157 3.96 -12.76 16.24
CA PRO A 157 2.60 -13.22 15.97
C PRO A 157 1.52 -12.41 16.71
N GLU A 158 1.82 -11.94 17.93
CA GLU A 158 0.93 -11.13 18.75
C GLU A 158 0.70 -9.73 18.18
N ASP A 159 1.65 -9.21 17.40
CA ASP A 159 1.55 -7.91 16.74
C ASP A 159 0.77 -7.98 15.40
N THR A 160 0.33 -9.19 15.01
CA THR A 160 -0.26 -9.41 13.69
C THR A 160 -1.62 -10.09 13.77
N MET A 161 -2.54 -9.63 12.97
CA MET A 161 -3.81 -10.30 12.73
C MET A 161 -3.87 -10.78 11.28
N PRO A 162 -4.11 -12.08 11.02
CA PRO A 162 -4.22 -12.58 9.65
C PRO A 162 -5.48 -12.03 8.99
N ALA A 163 -5.36 -11.65 7.72
CA ALA A 163 -6.48 -11.27 6.88
C ALA A 163 -6.47 -12.09 5.59
N LEU A 164 -7.64 -12.58 5.21
CA LEU A 164 -7.89 -13.22 3.93
C LEU A 164 -8.65 -12.24 3.05
N GLY A 165 -8.42 -12.29 1.76
CA GLY A 165 -9.12 -11.42 0.82
C GLY A 165 -9.49 -12.17 -0.45
N TYR A 166 -10.70 -11.93 -0.93
CA TYR A 166 -11.25 -12.46 -2.16
C TYR A 166 -11.75 -11.31 -3.04
N TYR A 167 -11.76 -11.57 -4.35
CA TYR A 167 -12.32 -10.65 -5.32
C TYR A 167 -13.47 -11.37 -6.01
N VAL A 168 -14.66 -10.81 -5.91
CA VAL A 168 -15.86 -11.39 -6.50
C VAL A 168 -16.48 -10.40 -7.50
N PRO A 169 -17.02 -10.87 -8.62
CA PRO A 169 -17.80 -10.01 -9.53
C PRO A 169 -18.98 -9.40 -8.76
N GLY A 170 -19.20 -8.13 -8.96
CA GLY A 170 -20.32 -7.43 -8.32
C GLY A 170 -20.10 -5.94 -8.26
N ASP A 171 -21.14 -5.25 -7.87
CA ASP A 171 -21.16 -3.81 -7.66
C ASP A 171 -22.08 -3.45 -6.50
N GLN A 172 -21.71 -2.48 -5.70
CA GLN A 172 -22.54 -1.91 -4.63
C GLN A 172 -22.12 -0.45 -4.37
N THR A 173 -22.99 0.30 -3.70
CA THR A 173 -22.81 1.73 -3.46
C THR A 173 -22.34 2.08 -2.05
N HIS A 174 -22.19 1.08 -1.20
CA HIS A 174 -21.81 1.20 0.20
C HIS A 174 -20.68 0.22 0.55
N ILE A 175 -20.12 0.35 1.73
CA ILE A 175 -19.19 -0.62 2.32
C ILE A 175 -19.96 -1.42 3.36
N ASP A 176 -19.82 -2.77 3.34
CA ASP A 176 -20.30 -3.60 4.44
C ASP A 176 -19.16 -3.95 5.38
N ILE A 177 -19.48 -3.90 6.67
CA ILE A 177 -18.64 -4.41 7.75
C ILE A 177 -19.52 -5.26 8.66
N GLN A 178 -19.24 -6.54 8.72
CA GLN A 178 -19.98 -7.47 9.55
C GLN A 178 -19.08 -8.04 10.65
N PHE A 179 -19.47 -7.79 11.88
CA PHE A 179 -18.86 -8.44 13.04
C PHE A 179 -19.40 -9.85 13.21
N LEU A 180 -18.53 -10.79 13.56
CA LEU A 180 -18.89 -12.19 13.69
C LEU A 180 -18.93 -12.61 15.19
N PRO A 181 -19.86 -13.51 15.58
CA PRO A 181 -19.87 -14.02 16.94
C PRO A 181 -18.61 -14.86 17.21
N ARG A 182 -18.02 -14.67 18.37
CA ARG A 182 -16.86 -15.45 18.87
C ARG A 182 -15.59 -15.33 17.99
N LEU A 183 -15.52 -14.34 17.12
CA LEU A 183 -14.34 -14.03 16.32
C LEU A 183 -13.88 -12.61 16.66
N GLU A 184 -12.63 -12.46 17.06
CA GLU A 184 -11.98 -11.16 17.17
C GLU A 184 -11.62 -10.65 15.78
N GLY A 185 -12.60 -10.07 15.10
CA GLY A 185 -12.44 -9.61 13.73
C GLY A 185 -13.79 -9.32 13.06
N TYR A 186 -13.72 -9.05 11.78
CA TYR A 186 -14.90 -8.72 10.97
C TYR A 186 -14.68 -9.11 9.51
N ILE A 187 -15.77 -9.29 8.79
CA ILE A 187 -15.77 -9.38 7.33
C ILE A 187 -16.04 -7.98 6.79
N TRP A 188 -15.39 -7.64 5.70
CA TRP A 188 -15.68 -6.41 4.95
C TRP A 188 -16.02 -6.71 3.49
N VAL A 189 -16.83 -5.85 2.89
CA VAL A 189 -17.06 -5.81 1.44
C VAL A 189 -16.85 -4.39 0.96
N PHE A 190 -15.80 -4.18 0.18
CA PHE A 190 -15.49 -2.88 -0.40
C PHE A 190 -15.76 -2.88 -1.91
N PRO A 191 -16.62 -1.98 -2.41
CA PRO A 191 -16.87 -1.84 -3.83
C PRO A 191 -15.68 -1.18 -4.53
N ARG A 192 -15.21 -1.83 -5.58
CA ARG A 192 -14.19 -1.30 -6.49
C ARG A 192 -14.75 -1.13 -7.88
N CYS A 193 -13.98 -0.56 -8.79
CA CYS A 193 -14.37 -0.51 -10.19
C CYS A 193 -14.33 -1.93 -10.78
N GLY A 194 -15.52 -2.51 -11.03
CA GLY A 194 -15.68 -3.80 -11.69
C GLY A 194 -15.69 -5.05 -10.79
N HIS A 195 -15.46 -4.91 -9.49
CA HIS A 195 -15.51 -6.05 -8.55
C HIS A 195 -15.68 -5.60 -7.09
N LEU A 196 -16.01 -6.55 -6.24
CA LEU A 196 -15.99 -6.37 -4.78
C LEU A 196 -14.73 -7.00 -4.18
N SER A 197 -14.16 -6.33 -3.19
CA SER A 197 -13.09 -6.88 -2.34
C SER A 197 -13.73 -7.31 -1.02
N VAL A 198 -13.67 -8.62 -0.75
CA VAL A 198 -14.22 -9.24 0.44
C VAL A 198 -13.09 -9.72 1.34
#